data_9a515abf20ecb03db008b38d9ceba75f
#
_entry.id   9a515abf20ecb03db008b38d9ceba75f
#
_cell.length_a   1.000
_cell.length_b   1.000
_cell.length_c   1.000
_cell.angle_alpha   90.00
_cell.angle_beta   90.00
_cell.angle_gamma   90.00
#
_symmetry.space_group_name_H-M   'P 1'
#
loop_
_entity.id
_entity.type
_entity.pdbx_description
1 polymer ?
#
loop_
_entity_poly.entity_id
_entity_poly.type
_entity_poly.pdbx_seq_one_letter_code
_entity_poly.pdbx_strand_id
1 'polypeptide(L)'
;PQRGNTQMNQEERREKRKKDTQSAVIVVAVFFIVLAVLIGGIVFAVHKFVKPGADKPEKNTESVTTEATEEPETTPVTEVSDPLMDQAMQIAAGMTLEQKVAQMFMITPDALTGVDGATMAGDSTKTAYTQYPVGGLIYMAKNLTGTDQTTQMLTNMKSYSQEIVGIPVFLGVDEEGGTVARIASNSAFGVTDVGNMSDVGATGDSQNAYNAGSTIGTYLNTLGFNMDFAPVADV
;
A
#
# COMPACT_ATOMS: atom_id res chain seq x y z
N PRO A 1 0.56 -22.11 -50.58
CA PRO A 1 1.72 -21.86 -49.77
C PRO A 1 1.50 -22.40 -48.38
N GLN A 2 2.12 -23.57 -48.09
CA GLN A 2 2.09 -24.25 -46.81
C GLN A 2 2.94 -23.44 -45.81
N ARG A 3 2.35 -22.98 -44.72
CA ARG A 3 3.10 -22.45 -43.56
C ARG A 3 3.61 -23.67 -42.77
N GLY A 4 4.93 -23.92 -42.85
CA GLY A 4 5.58 -24.93 -42.04
C GLY A 4 5.52 -24.57 -40.57
N ASN A 5 4.74 -25.33 -39.83
CA ASN A 5 4.68 -25.27 -38.36
C ASN A 5 5.84 -26.15 -37.85
N THR A 6 7.03 -25.56 -37.64
CA THR A 6 8.20 -26.25 -37.10
C THR A 6 7.97 -26.48 -35.61
N GLN A 7 7.42 -27.60 -35.23
CA GLN A 7 7.38 -28.04 -33.84
C GLN A 7 8.82 -28.32 -33.37
N MET A 8 9.30 -27.58 -32.37
CA MET A 8 10.57 -27.87 -31.69
C MET A 8 10.58 -29.30 -31.17
N ASN A 9 11.68 -30.06 -31.47
CA ASN A 9 11.82 -31.42 -31.00
C ASN A 9 12.04 -31.47 -29.45
N GLN A 10 11.93 -32.65 -28.85
CA GLN A 10 12.04 -32.82 -27.40
C GLN A 10 13.42 -32.45 -26.84
N GLU A 11 14.49 -32.61 -27.61
CA GLU A 11 15.86 -32.25 -27.22
C GLU A 11 16.04 -30.73 -27.16
N GLU A 12 15.57 -30.01 -28.16
CA GLU A 12 15.60 -28.54 -28.18
C GLU A 12 14.85 -27.93 -27.01
N ARG A 13 13.70 -28.53 -26.64
CA ARG A 13 12.93 -28.11 -25.46
C ARG A 13 13.68 -28.37 -24.14
N ARG A 14 14.40 -29.47 -24.04
CA ARG A 14 15.24 -29.80 -22.88
C ARG A 14 16.45 -28.87 -22.76
N GLU A 15 17.11 -28.57 -23.87
CA GLU A 15 18.22 -27.62 -23.87
C GLU A 15 17.79 -26.20 -23.54
N LYS A 16 16.66 -25.75 -24.08
CA LYS A 16 16.08 -24.45 -23.73
C LYS A 16 15.75 -24.37 -22.25
N ARG A 17 15.09 -25.37 -21.67
CA ARG A 17 14.79 -25.42 -20.24
C ARG A 17 16.05 -25.39 -19.37
N LYS A 18 17.11 -26.09 -19.76
CA LYS A 18 18.39 -26.05 -19.04
C LYS A 18 19.02 -24.65 -19.06
N LYS A 19 19.01 -23.98 -20.22
CA LYS A 19 19.50 -22.59 -20.34
C LYS A 19 18.66 -21.61 -19.51
N ASP A 20 17.35 -21.74 -19.60
CA ASP A 20 16.44 -20.87 -18.82
C ASP A 20 16.63 -21.06 -17.30
N THR A 21 16.79 -22.31 -16.83
CA THR A 21 17.08 -22.64 -15.44
C THR A 21 18.45 -22.11 -15.01
N GLN A 22 19.47 -22.24 -15.85
CA GLN A 22 20.81 -21.74 -15.57
C GLN A 22 20.83 -20.21 -15.49
N SER A 23 20.11 -19.52 -16.38
CA SER A 23 19.95 -18.06 -16.34
C SER A 23 19.22 -17.61 -15.09
N ALA A 24 18.16 -18.31 -14.69
CA ALA A 24 17.41 -17.99 -13.45
C ALA A 24 18.29 -18.15 -12.19
N VAL A 25 19.10 -19.21 -12.12
CA VAL A 25 20.05 -19.43 -11.00
C VAL A 25 21.10 -18.32 -10.93
N ILE A 26 21.63 -17.89 -12.09
CA ILE A 26 22.61 -16.79 -12.13
C ILE A 26 21.97 -15.46 -11.65
N VAL A 27 20.75 -15.14 -12.08
CA VAL A 27 20.04 -13.93 -11.67
C VAL A 27 19.80 -13.93 -10.16
N VAL A 28 19.38 -15.06 -9.58
CA VAL A 28 19.17 -15.20 -8.15
C VAL A 28 20.48 -15.05 -7.38
N ALA A 29 21.58 -15.67 -7.87
CA ALA A 29 22.89 -15.54 -7.23
C ALA A 29 23.39 -14.09 -7.23
N VAL A 30 23.26 -13.38 -8.37
CA VAL A 30 23.63 -11.96 -8.48
C VAL A 30 22.80 -11.10 -7.54
N PHE A 31 21.51 -11.36 -7.41
CA PHE A 31 20.63 -10.65 -6.47
C PHE A 31 21.11 -10.79 -5.02
N PHE A 32 21.47 -12.00 -4.58
CA PHE A 32 21.98 -12.21 -3.22
C PHE A 32 23.35 -11.57 -2.99
N ILE A 33 24.22 -11.53 -4.00
CA ILE A 33 25.52 -10.85 -3.90
C ILE A 33 25.29 -9.32 -3.73
N VAL A 34 24.43 -8.72 -4.54
CA VAL A 34 24.10 -7.29 -4.44
C VAL A 34 23.48 -6.97 -3.07
N LEU A 35 22.58 -7.81 -2.59
CA LEU A 35 21.96 -7.66 -1.28
C LEU A 35 22.99 -7.74 -0.14
N ALA A 36 23.93 -8.66 -0.21
CA ALA A 36 25.00 -8.80 0.77
C ALA A 36 25.94 -7.57 0.79
N VAL A 37 26.26 -7.01 -0.38
CA VAL A 37 27.07 -5.79 -0.49
C VAL A 37 26.34 -4.57 0.09
N LEU A 38 25.02 -4.45 -0.14
CA LEU A 38 24.20 -3.38 0.42
C LEU A 38 24.12 -3.46 1.96
N ILE A 39 23.87 -4.66 2.50
CA ILE A 39 23.82 -4.88 3.94
C ILE A 39 25.20 -4.62 4.58
N GLY A 40 26.26 -5.11 3.97
CA GLY A 40 27.63 -4.87 4.42
C GLY A 40 28.01 -3.38 4.41
N GLY A 41 27.57 -2.64 3.39
CA GLY A 41 27.77 -1.19 3.29
C GLY A 41 27.04 -0.43 4.39
N ILE A 42 25.81 -0.81 4.72
CA ILE A 42 25.01 -0.19 5.80
C ILE A 42 25.67 -0.47 7.16
N VAL A 43 26.06 -1.72 7.44
CA VAL A 43 26.74 -2.09 8.70
C VAL A 43 28.05 -1.35 8.87
N PHE A 44 28.85 -1.20 7.78
CA PHE A 44 30.09 -0.46 7.78
C PHE A 44 29.88 1.04 8.04
N ALA A 45 28.84 1.64 7.43
CA ALA A 45 28.51 3.04 7.63
C ALA A 45 28.06 3.31 9.08
N VAL A 46 27.20 2.46 9.64
CA VAL A 46 26.76 2.57 11.04
C VAL A 46 27.93 2.42 12.01
N HIS A 47 28.86 1.49 11.77
CA HIS A 47 30.05 1.28 12.62
C HIS A 47 31.02 2.47 12.58
N LYS A 48 31.07 3.22 11.49
CA LYS A 48 31.96 4.37 11.32
C LYS A 48 31.38 5.65 11.94
N PHE A 49 30.06 5.75 12.10
CA PHE A 49 29.37 6.93 12.65
C PHE A 49 28.98 6.82 14.12
N VAL A 50 28.95 5.62 14.70
CA VAL A 50 28.68 5.41 16.13
C VAL A 50 29.99 5.15 16.84
N LYS A 51 30.69 6.20 17.28
CA LYS A 51 31.76 6.10 18.26
C LYS A 51 31.13 6.06 19.65
N PRO A 52 31.46 5.09 20.51
CA PRO A 52 31.11 5.16 21.92
C PRO A 52 32.05 6.20 22.59
N GLY A 53 31.50 7.36 22.89
CA GLY A 53 32.18 8.33 23.73
C GLY A 53 32.15 7.87 25.18
N ALA A 54 33.26 7.41 25.69
CA ALA A 54 33.49 7.27 27.11
C ALA A 54 34.22 8.53 27.58
N ASP A 55 33.53 9.43 28.27
CA ASP A 55 34.17 10.46 29.08
C ASP A 55 33.66 10.35 30.52
N LYS A 56 34.61 10.10 31.41
CA LYS A 56 34.47 10.22 32.87
C LYS A 56 34.50 11.73 33.23
N PRO A 57 33.70 12.19 34.19
CA PRO A 57 33.82 13.57 34.65
C PRO A 57 34.97 13.74 35.63
N GLU A 58 35.92 14.59 35.31
CA GLU A 58 36.86 15.17 36.24
C GLU A 58 36.17 16.26 37.08
N LYS A 59 36.43 16.21 38.34
CA LYS A 59 35.93 17.06 39.41
C LYS A 59 36.75 18.35 39.40
N ASN A 60 36.16 19.47 39.02
CA ASN A 60 36.76 20.76 39.33
C ASN A 60 35.74 21.63 40.08
N THR A 61 36.15 21.99 41.30
CA THR A 61 35.39 22.80 42.27
C THR A 61 35.78 24.24 42.06
N GLU A 62 34.90 25.06 41.50
CA GLU A 62 34.97 26.50 41.67
C GLU A 62 33.55 27.03 41.99
N SER A 63 33.53 27.75 43.11
CA SER A 63 32.36 28.37 43.72
C SER A 63 32.01 29.63 42.94
N VAL A 64 30.81 29.65 42.33
CA VAL A 64 30.18 30.88 41.85
C VAL A 64 28.73 30.94 42.37
N THR A 65 28.45 32.08 42.95
CA THR A 65 27.24 32.48 43.64
C THR A 65 25.98 32.36 42.77
N THR A 66 24.98 31.77 43.37
CA THR A 66 23.68 31.42 42.79
C THR A 66 22.80 32.65 42.67
N GLU A 67 22.42 33.01 41.45
CA GLU A 67 21.16 33.69 41.21
C GLU A 67 20.13 32.61 40.82
N ALA A 68 19.06 32.58 41.59
CA ALA A 68 18.00 31.61 41.35
C ALA A 68 17.19 32.00 40.12
N THR A 69 17.42 31.23 39.04
CA THR A 69 16.51 31.24 37.89
C THR A 69 15.41 30.20 38.21
N GLU A 70 14.20 30.67 38.33
CA GLU A 70 13.00 29.83 38.49
C GLU A 70 12.91 28.88 37.29
N GLU A 71 12.93 27.57 37.58
CA GLU A 71 12.65 26.51 36.63
C GLU A 71 11.18 26.69 36.19
N PRO A 72 10.89 26.68 34.86
CA PRO A 72 9.51 26.78 34.41
C PRO A 72 8.74 25.57 34.93
N GLU A 73 7.72 25.82 35.74
CA GLU A 73 6.73 24.83 36.16
C GLU A 73 6.21 24.08 34.90
N THR A 74 6.63 22.84 34.72
CA THR A 74 6.03 21.96 33.74
C THR A 74 4.63 21.63 34.24
N THR A 75 3.65 22.40 33.77
CA THR A 75 2.25 22.00 33.90
C THR A 75 2.13 20.57 33.33
N PRO A 76 1.54 19.61 34.07
CA PRO A 76 1.32 18.28 33.54
C PRO A 76 0.47 18.40 32.28
N VAL A 77 1.02 18.04 31.13
CA VAL A 77 0.23 17.87 29.92
C VAL A 77 -0.74 16.75 30.22
N THR A 78 -2.00 17.13 30.49
CA THR A 78 -3.08 16.16 30.58
C THR A 78 -3.11 15.47 29.22
N GLU A 79 -2.66 14.22 29.14
CA GLU A 79 -2.83 13.40 27.95
C GLU A 79 -4.32 13.37 27.65
N VAL A 80 -4.73 14.10 26.61
CA VAL A 80 -6.10 14.01 26.12
C VAL A 80 -6.19 12.63 25.49
N SER A 81 -6.86 11.70 26.20
CA SER A 81 -7.11 10.36 25.66
C SER A 81 -7.89 10.51 24.34
N ASP A 82 -7.35 9.99 23.27
CA ASP A 82 -8.05 9.85 21.99
C ASP A 82 -8.76 8.49 22.00
N PRO A 83 -10.09 8.46 22.15
CA PRO A 83 -10.84 7.20 22.23
C PRO A 83 -10.66 6.30 20.99
N LEU A 84 -10.38 6.90 19.83
CA LEU A 84 -10.13 6.15 18.60
C LEU A 84 -8.75 5.50 18.63
N MET A 85 -7.75 6.20 19.15
CA MET A 85 -6.41 5.65 19.34
C MET A 85 -6.42 4.51 20.35
N ASP A 86 -7.12 4.68 21.48
CA ASP A 86 -7.25 3.65 22.50
C ASP A 86 -7.92 2.39 21.94
N GLN A 87 -8.96 2.55 21.14
CA GLN A 87 -9.63 1.44 20.45
C GLN A 87 -8.70 0.76 19.44
N ALA A 88 -7.97 1.52 18.64
CA ALA A 88 -7.01 0.98 17.68
C ALA A 88 -5.91 0.18 18.38
N MET A 89 -5.38 0.68 19.50
CA MET A 89 -4.38 -0.01 20.30
C MET A 89 -4.93 -1.32 20.89
N GLN A 90 -6.15 -1.34 21.37
CA GLN A 90 -6.80 -2.56 21.89
C GLN A 90 -6.98 -3.61 20.79
N ILE A 91 -7.44 -3.22 19.60
CA ILE A 91 -7.57 -4.11 18.44
C ILE A 91 -6.19 -4.67 18.07
N ALA A 92 -5.19 -3.80 17.94
CA ALA A 92 -3.83 -4.22 17.60
C ALA A 92 -3.21 -5.12 18.66
N ALA A 93 -3.50 -4.93 19.94
CA ALA A 93 -3.03 -5.81 21.02
C ALA A 93 -3.55 -7.24 20.88
N GLY A 94 -4.76 -7.42 20.34
CA GLY A 94 -5.37 -8.73 20.11
C GLY A 94 -4.86 -9.47 18.86
N MET A 95 -4.11 -8.80 17.97
CA MET A 95 -3.61 -9.39 16.72
C MET A 95 -2.31 -10.17 16.95
N THR A 96 -2.13 -11.26 16.17
CA THR A 96 -0.82 -11.93 16.06
C THR A 96 0.19 -11.04 15.35
N LEU A 97 1.48 -11.38 15.42
CA LEU A 97 2.52 -10.62 14.70
C LEU A 97 2.29 -10.67 13.18
N GLU A 98 1.92 -11.84 12.66
CA GLU A 98 1.64 -12.04 11.23
C GLU A 98 0.46 -11.17 10.77
N GLN A 99 -0.60 -11.10 11.57
CA GLN A 99 -1.75 -10.22 11.28
C GLN A 99 -1.33 -8.74 11.29
N LYS A 100 -0.57 -8.31 12.30
CA LYS A 100 -0.05 -6.92 12.36
C LYS A 100 0.78 -6.57 11.14
N VAL A 101 1.67 -7.46 10.74
CA VAL A 101 2.50 -7.27 9.54
C VAL A 101 1.63 -7.23 8.29
N ALA A 102 0.69 -8.17 8.12
CA ALA A 102 -0.21 -8.19 6.97
C ALA A 102 -1.04 -6.90 6.86
N GLN A 103 -1.52 -6.37 7.99
CA GLN A 103 -2.30 -5.12 8.02
C GLN A 103 -1.52 -3.89 7.54
N MET A 104 -0.19 -3.94 7.46
CA MET A 104 0.64 -2.85 6.94
C MET A 104 0.73 -2.84 5.40
N PHE A 105 0.16 -3.84 4.72
CA PHE A 105 0.25 -3.96 3.26
C PHE A 105 -1.08 -3.65 2.60
N MET A 106 -0.99 -2.95 1.47
CA MET A 106 -2.03 -2.85 0.45
C MET A 106 -1.51 -3.48 -0.83
N ILE A 107 -2.24 -4.44 -1.38
CA ILE A 107 -1.84 -5.21 -2.57
C ILE A 107 -3.01 -5.30 -3.56
N THR A 108 -2.75 -5.79 -4.77
CA THR A 108 -3.84 -6.03 -5.73
C THR A 108 -4.58 -7.35 -5.43
N PRO A 109 -5.84 -7.51 -5.84
CA PRO A 109 -6.54 -8.79 -5.79
C PRO A 109 -5.78 -9.92 -6.51
N ASP A 110 -5.08 -9.57 -7.59
CA ASP A 110 -4.25 -10.50 -8.36
C ASP A 110 -3.08 -11.03 -7.54
N ALA A 111 -2.40 -10.13 -6.81
CA ALA A 111 -1.29 -10.52 -5.93
C ALA A 111 -1.78 -11.38 -4.75
N LEU A 112 -2.97 -11.10 -4.21
CA LEU A 112 -3.54 -11.88 -3.13
C LEU A 112 -3.89 -13.30 -3.58
N THR A 113 -4.52 -13.43 -4.76
CA THR A 113 -5.10 -14.71 -5.22
C THR A 113 -4.18 -15.49 -6.16
N GLY A 114 -3.16 -14.85 -6.72
CA GLY A 114 -2.34 -15.42 -7.81
C GLY A 114 -3.07 -15.49 -9.15
N VAL A 115 -4.23 -14.86 -9.30
CA VAL A 115 -5.05 -14.86 -10.52
C VAL A 115 -4.93 -13.51 -11.21
N ASP A 116 -4.41 -13.48 -12.43
CA ASP A 116 -4.33 -12.25 -13.23
C ASP A 116 -5.73 -11.79 -13.66
N GLY A 117 -6.04 -10.51 -13.41
CA GLY A 117 -7.34 -9.92 -13.72
C GLY A 117 -8.47 -10.49 -12.84
N ALA A 118 -8.22 -10.70 -11.55
CA ALA A 118 -9.24 -11.16 -10.61
C ALA A 118 -10.42 -10.17 -10.57
N THR A 119 -11.60 -10.63 -11.00
CA THR A 119 -12.85 -9.84 -11.08
C THR A 119 -13.90 -10.29 -10.07
N MET A 120 -13.57 -11.20 -9.18
CA MET A 120 -14.49 -11.71 -8.15
C MET A 120 -13.75 -11.87 -6.81
N ALA A 121 -14.46 -11.64 -5.72
CA ALA A 121 -14.05 -12.05 -4.40
C ALA A 121 -14.90 -13.28 -3.99
N GLY A 122 -14.43 -14.46 -4.40
CA GLY A 122 -15.06 -15.76 -4.10
C GLY A 122 -14.28 -16.54 -3.03
N ASP A 123 -14.53 -17.86 -2.94
CA ASP A 123 -13.94 -18.74 -1.93
C ASP A 123 -12.39 -18.77 -1.98
N SER A 124 -11.79 -18.71 -3.17
CA SER A 124 -10.34 -18.62 -3.32
C SER A 124 -9.78 -17.32 -2.72
N THR A 125 -10.48 -16.20 -2.92
CA THR A 125 -10.14 -14.92 -2.32
C THR A 125 -10.27 -14.98 -0.80
N LYS A 126 -11.37 -15.55 -0.28
CA LYS A 126 -11.57 -15.75 1.16
C LYS A 126 -10.46 -16.59 1.77
N THR A 127 -10.09 -17.68 1.12
CA THR A 127 -9.00 -18.56 1.57
C THR A 127 -7.66 -17.84 1.61
N ALA A 128 -7.33 -17.11 0.54
CA ALA A 128 -6.09 -16.33 0.46
C ALA A 128 -6.06 -15.21 1.51
N TYR A 129 -7.17 -14.51 1.71
CA TYR A 129 -7.28 -13.46 2.72
C TYR A 129 -7.21 -14.01 4.15
N THR A 130 -7.71 -15.23 4.40
CA THR A 130 -7.54 -15.91 5.70
C THR A 130 -6.06 -16.17 6.00
N GLN A 131 -5.29 -16.51 4.97
CA GLN A 131 -3.85 -16.77 5.12
C GLN A 131 -3.04 -15.46 5.22
N TYR A 132 -3.43 -14.45 4.45
CA TYR A 132 -2.76 -13.15 4.37
C TYR A 132 -3.79 -12.02 4.52
N PRO A 133 -4.19 -11.70 5.76
CA PRO A 133 -5.22 -10.69 6.01
C PRO A 133 -4.65 -9.28 5.88
N VAL A 134 -4.37 -8.86 4.65
CA VAL A 134 -3.81 -7.54 4.34
C VAL A 134 -4.74 -6.40 4.73
N GLY A 135 -4.15 -5.23 5.08
CA GLY A 135 -4.89 -4.05 5.50
C GLY A 135 -5.68 -3.40 4.37
N GLY A 136 -5.28 -3.62 3.11
CA GLY A 136 -5.98 -3.04 1.97
C GLY A 136 -5.81 -3.80 0.66
N LEU A 137 -6.76 -3.57 -0.23
CA LEU A 137 -6.69 -3.98 -1.63
C LEU A 137 -6.83 -2.76 -2.54
N ILE A 138 -5.95 -2.63 -3.52
CA ILE A 138 -6.04 -1.62 -4.58
C ILE A 138 -6.48 -2.29 -5.88
N TYR A 139 -7.54 -1.77 -6.50
CA TYR A 139 -8.15 -2.33 -7.68
C TYR A 139 -7.71 -1.58 -8.93
N MET A 140 -7.21 -2.32 -9.92
CA MET A 140 -6.78 -1.81 -11.20
C MET A 140 -7.92 -1.94 -12.24
N ALA A 141 -7.83 -1.22 -13.36
CA ALA A 141 -8.85 -1.25 -14.40
C ALA A 141 -9.25 -2.67 -14.83
N LYS A 142 -8.30 -3.62 -14.89
CA LYS A 142 -8.56 -5.01 -15.26
C LYS A 142 -9.42 -5.80 -14.26
N ASN A 143 -9.55 -5.31 -13.03
CA ASN A 143 -10.39 -5.91 -11.99
C ASN A 143 -11.83 -5.38 -12.02
N LEU A 144 -12.10 -4.31 -12.78
CA LEU A 144 -13.31 -3.50 -12.69
C LEU A 144 -14.06 -3.56 -14.04
N THR A 145 -15.11 -4.38 -14.10
CA THR A 145 -15.82 -4.65 -15.36
C THR A 145 -17.19 -3.97 -15.46
N GLY A 146 -17.70 -3.43 -14.35
CA GLY A 146 -18.98 -2.72 -14.29
C GLY A 146 -19.52 -2.64 -12.86
N THR A 147 -20.61 -1.90 -12.70
CA THR A 147 -21.18 -1.54 -11.39
C THR A 147 -21.51 -2.76 -10.52
N ASP A 148 -22.31 -3.69 -11.04
CA ASP A 148 -22.80 -4.84 -10.24
C ASP A 148 -21.64 -5.77 -9.81
N GLN A 149 -20.74 -6.07 -10.75
CA GLN A 149 -19.56 -6.89 -10.47
C GLN A 149 -18.68 -6.25 -9.41
N THR A 150 -18.38 -4.97 -9.55
CA THR A 150 -17.51 -4.23 -8.62
C THR A 150 -18.14 -4.16 -7.23
N THR A 151 -19.40 -3.74 -7.14
CA THR A 151 -20.13 -3.65 -5.88
C THR A 151 -20.18 -5.00 -5.15
N GLN A 152 -20.45 -6.08 -5.87
CA GLN A 152 -20.47 -7.42 -5.27
C GLN A 152 -19.08 -7.84 -4.76
N MET A 153 -18.04 -7.61 -5.56
CA MET A 153 -16.66 -7.95 -5.20
C MET A 153 -16.20 -7.19 -3.94
N LEU A 154 -16.47 -5.87 -3.86
CA LEU A 154 -16.12 -5.06 -2.72
C LEU A 154 -16.94 -5.43 -1.47
N THR A 155 -18.22 -5.74 -1.64
CA THR A 155 -19.10 -6.20 -0.55
C THR A 155 -18.58 -7.51 0.05
N ASN A 156 -18.20 -8.47 -0.78
CA ASN A 156 -17.64 -9.74 -0.32
C ASN A 156 -16.33 -9.52 0.47
N MET A 157 -15.44 -8.63 -0.01
CA MET A 157 -14.20 -8.33 0.70
C MET A 157 -14.44 -7.68 2.06
N LYS A 158 -15.40 -6.76 2.17
CA LYS A 158 -15.80 -6.18 3.47
C LYS A 158 -16.29 -7.27 4.44
N SER A 159 -17.12 -8.18 3.93
CA SER A 159 -17.62 -9.30 4.72
C SER A 159 -16.50 -10.23 5.20
N TYR A 160 -15.56 -10.57 4.32
CA TYR A 160 -14.41 -11.41 4.68
C TYR A 160 -13.51 -10.75 5.71
N SER A 161 -13.22 -9.44 5.55
CA SER A 161 -12.43 -8.70 6.53
C SER A 161 -13.09 -8.68 7.91
N GLN A 162 -14.37 -8.41 7.95
CA GLN A 162 -15.12 -8.39 9.21
C GLN A 162 -15.14 -9.78 9.88
N GLU A 163 -15.29 -10.86 9.11
CA GLU A 163 -15.32 -12.23 9.63
C GLU A 163 -13.93 -12.70 10.12
N ILE A 164 -12.86 -12.36 9.38
CA ILE A 164 -11.52 -12.94 9.59
C ILE A 164 -10.69 -12.10 10.57
N VAL A 165 -10.77 -10.79 10.49
CA VAL A 165 -9.93 -9.86 11.27
C VAL A 165 -10.76 -9.03 12.25
N GLY A 166 -12.05 -8.82 11.97
CA GLY A 166 -12.92 -8.01 12.80
C GLY A 166 -12.79 -6.49 12.60
N ILE A 167 -12.05 -6.07 11.56
CA ILE A 167 -11.87 -4.65 11.21
C ILE A 167 -12.12 -4.43 9.72
N PRO A 168 -12.52 -3.20 9.32
CA PRO A 168 -12.70 -2.86 7.92
C PRO A 168 -11.38 -2.92 7.13
N VAL A 169 -11.44 -3.50 5.92
CA VAL A 169 -10.34 -3.47 4.95
C VAL A 169 -10.38 -2.18 4.14
N PHE A 170 -9.22 -1.60 3.81
CA PHE A 170 -9.15 -0.54 2.82
C PHE A 170 -9.37 -1.10 1.41
N LEU A 171 -10.32 -0.52 0.69
CA LEU A 171 -10.66 -0.85 -0.68
C LEU A 171 -10.39 0.39 -1.53
N GLY A 172 -9.23 0.39 -2.18
CA GLY A 172 -8.67 1.55 -2.87
C GLY A 172 -8.75 1.43 -4.39
N VAL A 173 -8.72 2.57 -5.02
CA VAL A 173 -8.63 2.73 -6.48
C VAL A 173 -7.83 3.99 -6.80
N ASP A 174 -7.27 4.09 -8.02
CA ASP A 174 -6.71 5.32 -8.57
C ASP A 174 -7.78 5.97 -9.44
N GLU A 175 -8.53 6.91 -8.92
CA GLU A 175 -9.55 7.65 -9.65
C GLU A 175 -9.21 9.14 -9.63
N GLU A 176 -8.09 9.49 -10.29
CA GLU A 176 -7.53 10.84 -10.29
C GLU A 176 -8.27 11.81 -11.21
N GLY A 177 -9.08 11.27 -12.13
CA GLY A 177 -9.60 12.00 -13.28
C GLY A 177 -8.63 11.99 -14.47
N GLY A 178 -9.11 12.36 -15.67
CA GLY A 178 -8.30 12.40 -16.89
C GLY A 178 -7.73 11.03 -17.27
N THR A 179 -6.41 10.94 -17.41
CA THR A 179 -5.74 9.71 -17.89
C THR A 179 -5.85 8.56 -16.88
N VAL A 180 -5.86 8.87 -15.59
CA VAL A 180 -5.96 7.87 -14.52
C VAL A 180 -7.34 7.93 -13.89
N ALA A 181 -8.27 7.27 -14.53
CA ALA A 181 -9.66 7.16 -14.10
C ALA A 181 -10.14 5.73 -14.36
N ARG A 182 -10.03 4.85 -13.36
CA ARG A 182 -10.30 3.40 -13.54
C ARG A 182 -11.79 3.10 -13.69
N ILE A 183 -12.63 3.97 -13.11
CA ILE A 183 -14.08 3.87 -13.14
C ILE A 183 -14.65 4.75 -14.27
N ALA A 184 -14.35 6.05 -14.28
CA ALA A 184 -14.94 6.97 -15.24
C ALA A 184 -14.53 6.69 -16.71
N SER A 185 -13.31 6.16 -16.94
CA SER A 185 -12.89 5.77 -18.29
C SER A 185 -13.56 4.49 -18.82
N ASN A 186 -14.27 3.73 -17.97
CA ASN A 186 -15.00 2.53 -18.38
C ASN A 186 -16.51 2.82 -18.46
N SER A 187 -17.02 2.87 -19.69
CA SER A 187 -18.43 3.19 -19.98
C SER A 187 -19.46 2.26 -19.30
N ALA A 188 -19.03 1.06 -18.84
CA ALA A 188 -19.91 0.14 -18.12
C ALA A 188 -20.34 0.65 -16.74
N PHE A 189 -19.69 1.68 -16.20
CA PHE A 189 -20.08 2.33 -14.94
C PHE A 189 -21.08 3.47 -15.14
N GLY A 190 -21.08 4.11 -16.30
CA GLY A 190 -22.01 5.20 -16.62
C GLY A 190 -21.90 6.43 -15.70
N VAL A 191 -20.71 6.68 -15.14
CA VAL A 191 -20.44 7.82 -14.26
C VAL A 191 -19.87 9.00 -15.03
N THR A 192 -19.85 10.18 -14.41
CA THR A 192 -19.29 11.39 -15.01
C THR A 192 -17.78 11.38 -14.92
N ASP A 193 -17.10 11.53 -16.07
CA ASP A 193 -15.69 11.87 -16.13
C ASP A 193 -15.49 13.36 -15.83
N VAL A 194 -14.67 13.67 -14.85
CA VAL A 194 -14.40 15.06 -14.42
C VAL A 194 -13.27 15.73 -15.21
N GLY A 195 -12.61 14.99 -16.11
CA GLY A 195 -11.46 15.47 -16.88
C GLY A 195 -10.16 15.55 -16.08
N ASN A 196 -9.16 16.23 -16.67
CA ASN A 196 -7.84 16.35 -16.04
C ASN A 196 -7.85 17.37 -14.89
N MET A 197 -7.12 17.10 -13.83
CA MET A 197 -6.98 18.04 -12.70
C MET A 197 -6.26 19.32 -13.09
N SER A 198 -5.34 19.29 -14.07
CA SER A 198 -4.75 20.49 -14.66
C SER A 198 -5.78 21.45 -15.27
N ASP A 199 -6.80 20.91 -15.93
CA ASP A 199 -7.89 21.73 -16.51
C ASP A 199 -8.76 22.32 -15.40
N VAL A 200 -9.04 21.55 -14.35
CA VAL A 200 -9.74 22.01 -13.14
C VAL A 200 -8.95 23.12 -12.46
N GLY A 201 -7.64 22.92 -12.24
CA GLY A 201 -6.75 23.91 -11.63
C GLY A 201 -6.62 25.19 -12.44
N ALA A 202 -6.54 25.09 -13.77
CA ALA A 202 -6.46 26.24 -14.69
C ALA A 202 -7.67 27.20 -14.60
N THR A 203 -8.81 26.73 -14.06
CA THR A 203 -9.98 27.60 -13.84
C THR A 203 -9.74 28.64 -12.74
N GLY A 204 -8.81 28.41 -11.82
CA GLY A 204 -8.57 29.26 -10.65
C GLY A 204 -9.74 29.32 -9.66
N ASP A 205 -10.74 28.47 -9.82
CA ASP A 205 -11.94 28.42 -8.98
C ASP A 205 -11.95 27.12 -8.14
N SER A 206 -11.77 27.28 -6.82
CA SER A 206 -11.79 26.16 -5.88
C SER A 206 -13.11 25.38 -5.86
N GLN A 207 -14.23 26.00 -6.28
CA GLN A 207 -15.51 25.33 -6.38
C GLN A 207 -15.48 24.22 -7.45
N ASN A 208 -14.72 24.41 -8.53
CA ASN A 208 -14.56 23.38 -9.56
C ASN A 208 -13.79 22.17 -9.02
N ALA A 209 -12.75 22.39 -8.22
CA ALA A 209 -12.03 21.32 -7.55
C ALA A 209 -12.93 20.56 -6.54
N TYR A 210 -13.72 21.29 -5.76
CA TYR A 210 -14.71 20.70 -4.85
C TYR A 210 -15.73 19.85 -5.61
N ASN A 211 -16.26 20.35 -6.71
CA ASN A 211 -17.26 19.65 -7.52
C ASN A 211 -16.67 18.37 -8.16
N ALA A 212 -15.44 18.41 -8.64
CA ALA A 212 -14.73 17.24 -9.17
C ALA A 212 -14.57 16.16 -8.08
N GLY A 213 -14.01 16.53 -6.92
CA GLY A 213 -13.82 15.61 -5.81
C GLY A 213 -15.13 15.06 -5.24
N SER A 214 -16.18 15.89 -5.16
CA SER A 214 -17.52 15.46 -4.73
C SER A 214 -18.14 14.47 -5.70
N THR A 215 -17.96 14.68 -7.00
CA THR A 215 -18.45 13.77 -8.05
C THR A 215 -17.78 12.41 -7.95
N ILE A 216 -16.43 12.38 -7.91
CA ILE A 216 -15.65 11.15 -7.76
C ILE A 216 -16.03 10.43 -6.47
N GLY A 217 -15.95 11.11 -5.34
CA GLY A 217 -16.24 10.52 -4.02
C GLY A 217 -17.66 9.94 -3.92
N THR A 218 -18.63 10.56 -4.59
CA THR A 218 -20.02 10.07 -4.59
C THR A 218 -20.15 8.72 -5.30
N TYR A 219 -19.62 8.57 -6.51
CA TYR A 219 -19.76 7.29 -7.19
C TYR A 219 -18.84 6.22 -6.61
N LEU A 220 -17.65 6.55 -6.13
CA LEU A 220 -16.77 5.60 -5.45
C LEU A 220 -17.43 5.04 -4.17
N ASN A 221 -18.01 5.91 -3.35
CA ASN A 221 -18.75 5.48 -2.17
C ASN A 221 -19.94 4.59 -2.52
N THR A 222 -20.69 4.94 -3.59
CA THR A 222 -21.82 4.13 -4.08
C THR A 222 -21.38 2.73 -4.51
N LEU A 223 -20.23 2.60 -5.16
CA LEU A 223 -19.64 1.32 -5.54
C LEU A 223 -19.11 0.52 -4.34
N GLY A 224 -18.80 1.22 -3.24
CA GLY A 224 -18.32 0.60 -2.02
C GLY A 224 -16.83 0.76 -1.76
N PHE A 225 -16.09 1.55 -2.53
CA PHE A 225 -14.74 1.97 -2.20
C PHE A 225 -14.72 2.84 -0.94
N ASN A 226 -13.62 2.82 -0.20
CA ASN A 226 -13.41 3.66 0.99
C ASN A 226 -12.05 4.37 0.97
N MET A 227 -11.30 4.24 -0.11
CA MET A 227 -10.03 4.93 -0.33
C MET A 227 -9.88 5.28 -1.81
N ASP A 228 -9.38 6.48 -2.09
CA ASP A 228 -8.98 6.91 -3.42
C ASP A 228 -7.55 7.47 -3.36
N PHE A 229 -6.71 7.07 -4.30
CA PHE A 229 -5.36 7.60 -4.44
C PHE A 229 -5.37 8.81 -5.37
N ALA A 230 -6.05 9.85 -4.94
CA ALA A 230 -6.29 11.11 -5.62
C ALA A 230 -6.42 12.27 -4.60
N PRO A 231 -6.44 13.52 -5.06
CA PRO A 231 -6.24 14.00 -6.43
C PRO A 231 -4.77 14.15 -6.81
N VAL A 232 -4.50 14.36 -8.12
CA VAL A 232 -3.25 14.96 -8.59
C VAL A 232 -3.21 16.40 -8.12
N ALA A 233 -2.20 16.78 -7.33
CA ALA A 233 -2.09 18.10 -6.71
C ALA A 233 -0.93 18.93 -7.23
N ASP A 234 -0.09 18.39 -8.10
CA ASP A 234 1.10 18.98 -8.70
C ASP A 234 0.87 19.45 -10.16
N VAL A 235 -0.29 20.04 -10.41
CA VAL A 235 -0.78 20.51 -11.73
C VAL A 235 -0.61 22.00 -11.94
#